data_cc46f082c3ee85e2748205ce7f090601
#
_entry.id   cc46f082c3ee85e2748205ce7f090601
#
_cell.length_a   1.000
_cell.length_b   1.000
_cell.length_c   1.000
_cell.angle_alpha   90.00
_cell.angle_beta   90.00
_cell.angle_gamma   90.00
#
_symmetry.space_group_name_H-M   'P 1'
#
loop_
_entity.id
_entity.type
_entity.pdbx_description
1 polymer ?
#
loop_
_entity_poly.entity_id
_entity_poly.type
_entity_poly.pdbx_seq_one_letter_code
_entity_poly.pdbx_strand_id
1 'polypeptide(L)'
;MNPDGHAYPAGKQARPGTARSLQATDTGSVGAAPAAAGGGEAILVRSDIVPGGTFPDYSLPDHTGTLRTLSEIQGRDPLVLTLARGNYCPKEHRQHLELAGHYPEIAVAYTQVATIATDDHHTLQEFRASVGAQWTFLSDPGRTVQQDLDIQEYTDPEHNPMIPHTLVLKPGLVIHSVYNGYWFWGRPSFYDLWHDLRAATAEIRPDWDLSTPGLREAWDAGDFSHFHGWDRRSPGSMPTSYVEPGGG
;
A
#
# COMPACT_ATOMS: atom_id res chain seq x y z
N MET A 1 38.20 0.71 -4.94
CA MET A 1 38.79 1.51 -6.03
C MET A 1 37.78 1.49 -7.16
N ASN A 2 37.37 2.68 -7.66
CA ASN A 2 36.56 2.75 -8.86
C ASN A 2 37.42 2.58 -10.12
N PRO A 3 36.87 2.42 -11.31
CA PRO A 3 37.63 2.20 -12.55
C PRO A 3 38.66 3.31 -12.87
N ASP A 4 38.56 4.47 -12.22
CA ASP A 4 39.41 5.66 -12.46
C ASP A 4 40.49 5.87 -11.38
N GLY A 5 40.71 4.92 -10.51
CA GLY A 5 41.86 4.87 -9.59
C GLY A 5 41.84 5.85 -8.40
N HIS A 6 40.73 6.51 -8.11
CA HIS A 6 40.64 7.45 -6.99
C HIS A 6 40.16 6.79 -5.68
N ALA A 7 40.91 7.02 -4.58
CA ALA A 7 40.57 6.57 -3.24
C ALA A 7 39.53 7.50 -2.61
N TYR A 8 38.53 6.90 -1.92
CA TYR A 8 37.57 7.66 -1.11
C TYR A 8 38.24 8.28 0.10
N PRO A 9 37.92 9.52 0.49
CA PRO A 9 38.44 10.13 1.69
C PRO A 9 37.88 9.45 2.96
N ALA A 10 38.75 9.12 3.91
CA ALA A 10 38.40 8.53 5.18
C ALA A 10 37.50 9.45 6.01
N GLY A 11 36.34 8.91 6.47
CA GLY A 11 35.40 9.61 7.31
C GLY A 11 36.01 10.01 8.66
N LYS A 12 35.82 11.27 9.03
CA LYS A 12 36.24 11.80 10.35
C LYS A 12 35.38 11.16 11.45
N GLN A 13 36.04 10.43 12.36
CA GLN A 13 35.45 9.95 13.61
C GLN A 13 35.09 11.13 14.52
N ALA A 14 33.82 11.19 14.95
CA ALA A 14 33.38 12.14 15.97
C ALA A 14 33.90 11.73 17.35
N ARG A 15 34.47 12.67 18.10
CA ARG A 15 34.93 12.49 19.49
C ARG A 15 33.74 12.50 20.45
N PRO A 16 33.71 11.70 21.53
CA PRO A 16 32.64 11.73 22.52
C PRO A 16 32.71 13.01 23.35
N GLY A 17 31.64 13.78 23.34
CA GLY A 17 31.45 14.95 24.19
C GLY A 17 31.04 14.54 25.59
N THR A 18 31.71 15.12 26.57
CA THR A 18 31.49 14.98 28.02
C THR A 18 30.10 15.47 28.43
N ALA A 19 29.36 14.62 29.12
CA ALA A 19 28.10 14.96 29.76
C ALA A 19 28.29 15.97 30.89
N ARG A 20 27.62 17.11 30.80
CA ARG A 20 27.52 18.10 31.86
C ARG A 20 26.15 17.95 32.53
N SER A 21 26.15 17.54 33.78
CA SER A 21 25.00 17.51 34.66
C SER A 21 24.46 18.93 34.90
N LEU A 22 23.18 19.16 34.58
CA LEU A 22 22.45 20.34 35.06
C LEU A 22 21.45 19.92 36.12
N GLN A 23 21.64 20.49 37.28
CA GLN A 23 20.75 20.35 38.45
C GLN A 23 19.40 21.04 38.16
N ALA A 24 18.35 20.42 38.69
CA ALA A 24 17.02 20.97 38.71
C ALA A 24 16.92 22.11 39.72
N THR A 25 16.33 23.23 39.27
CA THR A 25 15.72 24.21 40.16
C THR A 25 14.48 24.78 39.53
N ASP A 26 13.46 24.72 40.29
CA ASP A 26 12.39 25.69 40.51
C ASP A 26 11.11 25.56 39.63
N THR A 27 10.07 25.35 40.41
CA THR A 27 8.63 25.36 40.10
C THR A 27 8.18 26.75 39.71
N GLY A 28 7.85 26.92 38.42
CA GLY A 28 7.08 28.05 37.93
C GLY A 28 5.78 27.54 37.30
N SER A 29 4.64 27.79 37.94
CA SER A 29 3.31 27.56 37.37
C SER A 29 3.09 28.42 36.15
N VAL A 30 3.19 27.83 34.97
CA VAL A 30 2.78 28.48 33.72
C VAL A 30 1.34 28.12 33.47
N GLY A 31 0.48 29.12 33.50
CA GLY A 31 -0.95 29.03 33.30
C GLY A 31 -1.26 28.33 31.98
N ALA A 32 -2.23 27.42 32.02
CA ALA A 32 -2.79 26.77 30.85
C ALA A 32 -3.34 27.85 29.89
N ALA A 33 -2.77 27.90 28.68
CA ALA A 33 -3.37 28.65 27.60
C ALA A 33 -4.75 28.05 27.30
N PRO A 34 -5.78 28.87 27.01
CA PRO A 34 -7.09 28.35 26.67
C PRO A 34 -6.98 27.50 25.40
N ALA A 35 -7.48 26.27 25.47
CA ALA A 35 -7.66 25.41 24.30
C ALA A 35 -8.49 26.20 23.27
N ALA A 36 -7.94 26.45 22.11
CA ALA A 36 -8.69 26.98 20.99
C ALA A 36 -9.78 25.96 20.66
N ALA A 37 -11.02 26.29 20.96
CA ALA A 37 -12.21 25.57 20.50
C ALA A 37 -12.37 25.88 19.00
N GLY A 38 -11.58 25.21 18.18
CA GLY A 38 -11.81 25.03 16.76
C GLY A 38 -12.31 23.60 16.59
N GLY A 39 -13.62 23.40 16.73
CA GLY A 39 -14.26 22.15 16.37
C GLY A 39 -14.22 21.97 14.86
N GLY A 40 -13.07 21.61 14.32
CA GLY A 40 -12.98 20.93 13.04
C GLY A 40 -13.51 19.52 13.31
N GLU A 41 -14.68 19.23 12.76
CA GLU A 41 -15.21 17.88 12.69
C GLU A 41 -14.11 17.02 12.03
N ALA A 42 -13.53 16.10 12.79
CA ALA A 42 -12.52 15.20 12.28
C ALA A 42 -13.18 14.46 11.12
N ILE A 43 -12.57 14.49 9.93
CA ILE A 43 -13.00 13.68 8.80
C ILE A 43 -12.82 12.24 9.23
N LEU A 44 -13.88 11.63 9.70
CA LEU A 44 -13.89 10.28 10.22
C LEU A 44 -14.18 9.36 9.03
N VAL A 45 -13.13 8.77 8.47
CA VAL A 45 -13.29 7.49 7.75
C VAL A 45 -14.11 6.57 8.65
N ARG A 46 -15.02 5.80 8.08
CA ARG A 46 -15.80 4.80 8.80
C ARG A 46 -14.90 4.06 9.81
N SER A 47 -15.34 3.98 11.05
CA SER A 47 -14.50 3.63 12.21
C SER A 47 -13.94 2.21 12.22
N ASP A 48 -14.45 1.32 11.36
CA ASP A 48 -13.97 -0.05 11.18
C ASP A 48 -12.85 -0.19 10.12
N ILE A 49 -12.52 0.90 9.40
CA ILE A 49 -11.41 0.92 8.44
C ILE A 49 -10.09 1.19 9.18
N VAL A 50 -9.68 0.21 9.94
CA VAL A 50 -8.48 0.24 10.80
C VAL A 50 -7.71 -1.08 10.69
N PRO A 51 -6.42 -1.12 11.02
CA PRO A 51 -5.67 -2.37 11.06
C PRO A 51 -6.38 -3.45 11.89
N GLY A 52 -6.52 -4.65 11.31
CA GLY A 52 -7.28 -5.77 11.87
C GLY A 52 -8.77 -5.80 11.48
N GLY A 53 -9.34 -4.72 10.98
CA GLY A 53 -10.68 -4.69 10.39
C GLY A 53 -10.72 -5.38 9.03
N THR A 54 -11.93 -5.55 8.47
CA THR A 54 -12.12 -6.10 7.12
C THR A 54 -12.61 -5.00 6.19
N PHE A 55 -11.89 -4.80 5.08
CA PHE A 55 -12.30 -3.85 4.06
C PHE A 55 -13.49 -4.41 3.28
N PRO A 56 -14.50 -3.60 2.92
CA PRO A 56 -15.66 -4.08 2.18
C PRO A 56 -15.30 -4.66 0.82
N ASP A 57 -15.96 -5.74 0.44
CA ASP A 57 -15.76 -6.39 -0.87
C ASP A 57 -16.63 -5.72 -1.94
N TYR A 58 -16.15 -4.61 -2.45
CA TYR A 58 -16.84 -3.88 -3.51
C TYR A 58 -16.79 -4.63 -4.84
N SER A 59 -17.92 -4.62 -5.56
CA SER A 59 -18.05 -5.11 -6.93
C SER A 59 -18.22 -3.92 -7.86
N LEU A 60 -17.21 -3.64 -8.69
CA LEU A 60 -17.13 -2.47 -9.55
C LEU A 60 -16.70 -2.87 -10.97
N PRO A 61 -17.11 -2.12 -12.01
CA PRO A 61 -16.55 -2.32 -13.34
C PRO A 61 -15.07 -1.94 -13.36
N ASP A 62 -14.24 -2.76 -13.99
CA ASP A 62 -12.85 -2.45 -14.20
C ASP A 62 -12.65 -1.50 -15.40
N HIS A 63 -11.38 -1.14 -15.69
CA HIS A 63 -11.00 -0.27 -16.81
C HIS A 63 -11.39 -0.83 -18.20
N THR A 64 -11.85 -2.08 -18.30
CA THR A 64 -12.41 -2.68 -19.52
C THR A 64 -13.94 -2.69 -19.52
N GLY A 65 -14.56 -2.27 -18.42
CA GLY A 65 -16.01 -2.36 -18.20
C GLY A 65 -16.48 -3.70 -17.65
N THR A 66 -15.57 -4.62 -17.33
CA THR A 66 -15.91 -5.92 -16.74
C THR A 66 -16.09 -5.79 -15.23
N LEU A 67 -17.20 -6.34 -14.71
CA LEU A 67 -17.47 -6.33 -13.27
C LEU A 67 -16.48 -7.24 -12.52
N ARG A 68 -15.84 -6.70 -11.48
CA ARG A 68 -14.86 -7.40 -10.64
C ARG A 68 -15.13 -7.12 -9.16
N THR A 69 -14.89 -8.11 -8.29
CA THR A 69 -14.85 -7.91 -6.85
C THR A 69 -13.40 -7.74 -6.37
N LEU A 70 -13.20 -7.05 -5.26
CA LEU A 70 -11.87 -6.91 -4.67
C LEU A 70 -11.31 -8.26 -4.21
N SER A 71 -12.16 -9.12 -3.64
CA SER A 71 -11.77 -10.48 -3.21
C SER A 71 -11.32 -11.35 -4.40
N GLU A 72 -11.97 -11.22 -5.56
CA GLU A 72 -11.55 -11.89 -6.79
C GLU A 72 -10.17 -11.42 -7.28
N ILE A 73 -9.92 -10.09 -7.21
CA ILE A 73 -8.63 -9.50 -7.59
C ILE A 73 -7.53 -9.91 -6.61
N GLN A 74 -7.82 -9.90 -5.32
CA GLN A 74 -6.88 -10.27 -4.27
C GLN A 74 -6.51 -11.76 -4.32
N GLY A 75 -7.51 -12.62 -4.46
CA GLY A 75 -7.30 -14.06 -4.34
C GLY A 75 -6.74 -14.46 -2.98
N ARG A 76 -5.56 -15.06 -2.97
CA ARG A 76 -4.89 -15.59 -1.76
C ARG A 76 -3.65 -14.78 -1.36
N ASP A 77 -3.40 -13.68 -2.04
CA ASP A 77 -2.19 -12.88 -1.93
C ASP A 77 -2.45 -11.56 -1.16
N PRO A 78 -1.43 -10.88 -0.66
CA PRO A 78 -1.57 -9.50 -0.22
C PRO A 78 -2.06 -8.61 -1.35
N LEU A 79 -2.81 -7.57 -1.02
CA LEU A 79 -3.30 -6.57 -1.98
C LEU A 79 -2.88 -5.17 -1.53
N VAL A 80 -2.21 -4.43 -2.40
CA VAL A 80 -2.06 -2.98 -2.28
C VAL A 80 -3.26 -2.35 -2.98
N LEU A 81 -4.13 -1.71 -2.20
CA LEU A 81 -5.31 -1.02 -2.69
C LEU A 81 -5.11 0.49 -2.60
N THR A 82 -5.22 1.19 -3.73
CA THR A 82 -5.24 2.66 -3.76
C THR A 82 -6.65 3.16 -4.02
N LEU A 83 -7.13 4.06 -3.16
CA LEU A 83 -8.33 4.86 -3.38
C LEU A 83 -7.86 6.21 -3.92
N ALA A 84 -8.13 6.49 -5.18
CA ALA A 84 -7.55 7.58 -5.92
C ALA A 84 -8.57 8.68 -6.22
N ARG A 85 -8.13 9.95 -6.26
CA ARG A 85 -8.96 11.10 -6.60
C ARG A 85 -9.44 11.07 -8.05
N GLY A 86 -8.66 10.50 -8.94
CA GLY A 86 -8.97 10.39 -10.37
C GLY A 86 -7.83 10.88 -11.28
N ASN A 87 -8.04 10.69 -12.58
CA ASN A 87 -7.07 11.00 -13.64
C ASN A 87 -6.61 12.48 -13.66
N TYR A 88 -7.46 13.41 -13.26
CA TYR A 88 -7.13 14.84 -13.26
C TYR A 88 -6.05 15.23 -12.24
N CYS A 89 -5.80 14.39 -11.22
CA CYS A 89 -4.96 14.75 -10.09
C CYS A 89 -3.48 14.40 -10.32
N PRO A 90 -2.56 15.40 -10.38
CA PRO A 90 -1.14 15.13 -10.62
C PRO A 90 -0.46 14.34 -9.48
N LYS A 91 -1.00 14.40 -8.26
CA LYS A 91 -0.49 13.61 -7.13
C LYS A 91 -0.77 12.12 -7.33
N GLU A 92 -1.93 11.78 -7.91
CA GLU A 92 -2.27 10.40 -8.27
C GLU A 92 -1.33 9.88 -9.37
N HIS A 93 -1.11 10.67 -10.42
CA HIS A 93 -0.16 10.29 -11.46
C HIS A 93 1.23 10.01 -10.87
N ARG A 94 1.72 10.86 -9.98
CA ARG A 94 3.03 10.67 -9.34
C ARG A 94 3.10 9.37 -8.53
N GLN A 95 2.09 9.09 -7.70
CA GLN A 95 2.04 7.87 -6.90
C GLN A 95 1.97 6.62 -7.78
N HIS A 96 1.13 6.63 -8.81
CA HIS A 96 0.96 5.48 -9.70
C HIS A 96 2.18 5.24 -10.59
N LEU A 97 2.89 6.29 -11.03
CA LEU A 97 4.18 6.15 -11.71
C LEU A 97 5.24 5.49 -10.82
N GLU A 98 5.28 5.83 -9.53
CA GLU A 98 6.18 5.20 -8.57
C GLU A 98 5.83 3.72 -8.36
N LEU A 99 4.55 3.40 -8.16
CA LEU A 99 4.07 2.02 -8.08
C LEU A 99 4.36 1.22 -9.36
N ALA A 100 4.17 1.82 -10.54
CA ALA A 100 4.45 1.17 -11.81
C ALA A 100 5.94 0.86 -11.99
N GLY A 101 6.82 1.74 -11.49
CA GLY A 101 8.27 1.51 -11.49
C GLY A 101 8.70 0.33 -10.62
N HIS A 102 7.96 0.02 -9.56
CA HIS A 102 8.22 -1.08 -8.62
C HIS A 102 7.30 -2.29 -8.85
N TYR A 103 6.45 -2.24 -9.86
CA TYR A 103 5.49 -3.33 -10.10
C TYR A 103 6.14 -4.69 -10.37
N PRO A 104 7.30 -4.79 -11.06
CA PRO A 104 7.98 -6.07 -11.23
C PRO A 104 8.33 -6.76 -9.90
N GLU A 105 8.83 -6.01 -8.91
CA GLU A 105 9.16 -6.53 -7.58
C GLU A 105 7.89 -6.93 -6.81
N ILE A 106 6.84 -6.11 -6.89
CA ILE A 106 5.54 -6.39 -6.29
C ILE A 106 4.96 -7.70 -6.84
N ALA A 107 5.00 -7.87 -8.16
CA ALA A 107 4.43 -9.02 -8.85
C ALA A 107 5.17 -10.34 -8.52
N VAL A 108 6.51 -10.34 -8.54
CA VAL A 108 7.30 -11.54 -8.19
C VAL A 108 7.22 -11.89 -6.70
N ALA A 109 6.83 -10.93 -5.85
CA ALA A 109 6.53 -11.15 -4.44
C ALA A 109 5.09 -11.65 -4.19
N TYR A 110 4.35 -12.04 -5.25
CA TYR A 110 2.98 -12.53 -5.18
C TYR A 110 2.02 -11.53 -4.51
N THR A 111 2.20 -10.26 -4.77
CA THR A 111 1.33 -9.20 -4.27
C THR A 111 0.46 -8.65 -5.40
N GLN A 112 -0.82 -8.51 -5.14
CA GLN A 112 -1.77 -7.89 -6.08
C GLN A 112 -1.79 -6.37 -5.86
N VAL A 113 -2.19 -5.64 -6.90
CA VAL A 113 -2.44 -4.19 -6.82
C VAL A 113 -3.79 -3.90 -7.44
N ALA A 114 -4.55 -3.00 -6.83
CA ALA A 114 -5.78 -2.46 -7.40
C ALA A 114 -5.90 -0.97 -7.12
N THR A 115 -6.57 -0.26 -8.00
CA THR A 115 -6.91 1.15 -7.84
C THR A 115 -8.40 1.34 -7.99
N ILE A 116 -9.04 2.05 -7.06
CA ILE A 116 -10.43 2.52 -7.20
C ILE A 116 -10.39 4.04 -7.38
N ALA A 117 -11.09 4.56 -8.37
CA ALA A 117 -11.27 6.00 -8.54
C ALA A 117 -12.69 6.36 -8.99
N THR A 118 -13.07 7.64 -8.81
CA THR A 118 -14.42 8.13 -9.15
C THR A 118 -14.63 8.41 -10.63
N ASP A 119 -13.61 8.17 -11.46
CA ASP A 119 -13.71 8.29 -12.92
C ASP A 119 -14.54 7.15 -13.52
N ASP A 120 -15.10 7.39 -14.70
CA ASP A 120 -15.69 6.32 -15.53
C ASP A 120 -14.57 5.39 -16.09
N HIS A 121 -14.98 4.23 -16.58
CA HIS A 121 -14.02 3.21 -17.02
C HIS A 121 -13.17 3.63 -18.24
N HIS A 122 -13.64 4.52 -19.10
CA HIS A 122 -12.87 5.04 -20.24
C HIS A 122 -11.75 5.96 -19.73
N THR A 123 -12.09 6.91 -18.87
CA THR A 123 -11.13 7.80 -18.21
C THR A 123 -10.10 7.03 -17.38
N LEU A 124 -10.55 5.96 -16.69
CA LEU A 124 -9.63 5.08 -15.96
C LEU A 124 -8.69 4.29 -16.86
N GLN A 125 -9.15 3.86 -18.03
CA GLN A 125 -8.28 3.22 -19.02
C GLN A 125 -7.19 4.18 -19.50
N GLU A 126 -7.53 5.44 -19.75
CA GLU A 126 -6.56 6.48 -20.11
C GLU A 126 -5.57 6.74 -18.97
N PHE A 127 -6.08 6.87 -17.73
CA PHE A 127 -5.24 7.05 -16.56
C PHE A 127 -4.25 5.89 -16.38
N ARG A 128 -4.76 4.65 -16.41
CA ARG A 128 -3.96 3.44 -16.31
C ARG A 128 -2.85 3.40 -17.38
N ALA A 129 -3.18 3.72 -18.62
CA ALA A 129 -2.24 3.74 -19.74
C ALA A 129 -1.19 4.84 -19.56
N SER A 130 -1.58 6.04 -19.12
CA SER A 130 -0.69 7.20 -18.97
C SER A 130 0.41 6.99 -17.93
N VAL A 131 0.15 6.17 -16.90
CA VAL A 131 1.12 5.84 -15.84
C VAL A 131 1.83 4.49 -16.06
N GLY A 132 1.51 3.78 -17.15
CA GLY A 132 2.09 2.47 -17.44
C GLY A 132 1.69 1.37 -16.46
N ALA A 133 0.56 1.52 -15.77
CA ALA A 133 0.11 0.56 -14.78
C ALA A 133 -0.33 -0.76 -15.43
N GLN A 134 0.04 -1.89 -14.82
CA GLN A 134 -0.28 -3.23 -15.32
C GLN A 134 -1.35 -3.95 -14.48
N TRP A 135 -1.85 -3.32 -13.42
CA TRP A 135 -2.88 -3.85 -12.51
C TRP A 135 -4.27 -3.34 -12.85
N THR A 136 -5.26 -3.84 -12.10
CA THR A 136 -6.68 -3.51 -12.29
C THR A 136 -7.02 -2.15 -11.72
N PHE A 137 -7.72 -1.33 -12.52
CA PHE A 137 -8.35 -0.09 -12.10
C PHE A 137 -9.86 -0.29 -12.09
N LEU A 138 -10.53 0.09 -11.00
CA LEU A 138 -11.94 -0.07 -10.74
C LEU A 138 -12.64 1.29 -10.75
N SER A 139 -13.74 1.38 -11.47
CA SER A 139 -14.49 2.60 -11.74
C SER A 139 -15.64 2.75 -10.75
N ASP A 140 -15.66 3.85 -9.98
CA ASP A 140 -16.72 4.22 -9.04
C ASP A 140 -17.36 5.58 -9.38
N PRO A 141 -17.92 5.79 -10.60
CA PRO A 141 -18.54 7.06 -10.98
C PRO A 141 -19.79 7.37 -10.15
N GLY A 142 -20.43 6.34 -9.60
CA GLY A 142 -21.54 6.45 -8.66
C GLY A 142 -21.14 6.86 -7.24
N ARG A 143 -19.84 6.88 -6.95
CA ARG A 143 -19.28 7.24 -5.64
C ARG A 143 -19.77 6.33 -4.49
N THR A 144 -20.02 5.07 -4.81
CA THR A 144 -20.48 4.07 -3.85
C THR A 144 -19.43 3.86 -2.73
N VAL A 145 -18.16 3.71 -3.11
CA VAL A 145 -17.05 3.55 -2.16
C VAL A 145 -16.84 4.82 -1.35
N GLN A 146 -16.83 5.98 -2.02
CA GLN A 146 -16.67 7.29 -1.38
C GLN A 146 -17.71 7.51 -0.27
N GLN A 147 -18.98 7.22 -0.58
CA GLN A 147 -20.10 7.45 0.35
C GLN A 147 -20.14 6.40 1.47
N ASP A 148 -19.93 5.13 1.14
CA ASP A 148 -19.95 4.05 2.14
C ASP A 148 -18.81 4.18 3.16
N LEU A 149 -17.62 4.63 2.72
CA LEU A 149 -16.48 4.82 3.62
C LEU A 149 -16.46 6.19 4.32
N ASP A 150 -17.39 7.09 3.97
CA ASP A 150 -17.46 8.48 4.48
C ASP A 150 -16.13 9.25 4.21
N ILE A 151 -15.63 9.16 2.97
CA ILE A 151 -14.35 9.74 2.56
C ILE A 151 -14.52 10.77 1.43
N GLN A 152 -15.63 11.49 1.37
CA GLN A 152 -15.82 12.56 0.42
C GLN A 152 -14.85 13.72 0.70
N GLU A 153 -14.13 14.18 -0.34
CA GLU A 153 -13.32 15.38 -0.24
C GLU A 153 -14.15 16.62 -0.59
N TYR A 154 -14.76 17.24 0.40
CA TYR A 154 -15.65 18.41 0.22
C TYR A 154 -14.92 19.72 -0.14
N THR A 155 -13.59 19.72 -0.20
CA THR A 155 -12.80 20.91 -0.60
C THR A 155 -12.62 21.03 -2.11
N ASP A 156 -13.03 20.03 -2.90
CA ASP A 156 -13.00 20.01 -4.36
C ASP A 156 -14.40 19.73 -4.92
N PRO A 157 -15.29 20.74 -4.95
CA PRO A 157 -16.67 20.57 -5.42
C PRO A 157 -16.77 20.33 -6.92
N GLU A 158 -15.75 20.68 -7.70
CA GLU A 158 -15.73 20.50 -9.15
C GLU A 158 -15.63 19.03 -9.52
N HIS A 159 -14.73 18.28 -8.90
CA HIS A 159 -14.49 16.88 -9.22
C HIS A 159 -15.20 15.93 -8.25
N ASN A 160 -15.56 16.42 -7.04
CA ASN A 160 -16.17 15.62 -5.99
C ASN A 160 -15.44 14.26 -5.79
N PRO A 161 -14.14 14.27 -5.52
CA PRO A 161 -13.35 13.06 -5.39
C PRO A 161 -13.48 12.44 -4.01
N MET A 162 -12.98 11.20 -3.86
CA MET A 162 -12.73 10.62 -2.56
C MET A 162 -11.39 11.12 -1.97
N ILE A 163 -11.30 11.18 -0.65
CA ILE A 163 -10.04 11.38 0.06
C ILE A 163 -9.14 10.19 -0.27
N PRO A 164 -7.94 10.41 -0.81
CA PRO A 164 -7.09 9.30 -1.23
C PRO A 164 -6.56 8.50 -0.05
N HIS A 165 -6.60 7.19 -0.19
CA HIS A 165 -6.04 6.25 0.76
C HIS A 165 -5.17 5.23 0.04
N THR A 166 -4.20 4.68 0.75
CA THR A 166 -3.48 3.48 0.34
C THR A 166 -3.58 2.47 1.47
N LEU A 167 -4.00 1.26 1.15
CA LEU A 167 -4.16 0.17 2.11
C LEU A 167 -3.29 -1.01 1.69
N VAL A 168 -2.75 -1.72 2.67
CA VAL A 168 -2.22 -3.06 2.49
C VAL A 168 -3.21 -4.03 3.14
N LEU A 169 -3.72 -4.96 2.33
CA LEU A 169 -4.73 -5.93 2.76
C LEU A 169 -4.15 -7.34 2.72
N LYS A 170 -4.35 -8.10 3.77
CA LYS A 170 -4.11 -9.55 3.82
C LYS A 170 -5.28 -10.31 3.18
N PRO A 171 -5.12 -11.60 2.80
CA PRO A 171 -6.21 -12.42 2.26
C PRO A 171 -7.50 -12.32 3.09
N GLY A 172 -8.64 -12.29 2.40
CA GLY A 172 -9.94 -12.01 3.00
C GLY A 172 -10.18 -10.53 3.25
N LEU A 173 -9.46 -9.64 2.56
CA LEU A 173 -9.55 -8.19 2.67
C LEU A 173 -9.27 -7.66 4.07
N VAL A 174 -8.53 -8.41 4.89
CA VAL A 174 -8.16 -7.99 6.25
C VAL A 174 -7.12 -6.87 6.19
N ILE A 175 -7.44 -5.73 6.79
CA ILE A 175 -6.60 -4.54 6.76
C ILE A 175 -5.32 -4.78 7.57
N HIS A 176 -4.15 -4.66 6.94
CA HIS A 176 -2.86 -4.66 7.61
C HIS A 176 -2.43 -3.24 7.96
N SER A 177 -2.49 -2.32 7.01
CA SER A 177 -2.17 -0.90 7.21
C SER A 177 -3.03 0.02 6.37
N VAL A 178 -3.18 1.28 6.82
CA VAL A 178 -3.94 2.34 6.16
C VAL A 178 -3.13 3.62 6.17
N TYR A 179 -2.99 4.23 5.00
CA TYR A 179 -2.37 5.53 4.80
C TYR A 179 -3.40 6.51 4.24
N ASN A 180 -3.66 7.60 4.96
CA ASN A 180 -4.49 8.69 4.46
C ASN A 180 -3.62 9.66 3.68
N GLY A 181 -3.82 9.74 2.38
CA GLY A 181 -3.02 10.50 1.43
C GLY A 181 -3.60 11.84 1.02
N TYR A 182 -4.49 12.47 1.82
CA TYR A 182 -5.12 13.75 1.49
C TYR A 182 -4.13 14.78 0.94
N TRP A 183 -2.96 14.90 1.53
CA TRP A 183 -1.84 15.66 1.00
C TRP A 183 -0.75 14.70 0.49
N PHE A 184 0.09 15.14 -0.46
CA PHE A 184 1.02 14.24 -1.14
C PHE A 184 1.91 13.45 -0.16
N TRP A 185 2.49 14.09 0.84
CA TRP A 185 3.38 13.48 1.83
C TRP A 185 2.68 12.51 2.80
N GLY A 186 1.36 12.46 2.79
CA GLY A 186 0.58 11.46 3.53
C GLY A 186 0.47 10.12 2.78
N ARG A 187 0.88 10.06 1.51
CA ARG A 187 0.95 8.81 0.75
C ARG A 187 2.17 8.02 1.16
N PRO A 188 2.07 6.67 1.27
CA PRO A 188 3.23 5.86 1.60
C PRO A 188 4.26 5.94 0.47
N SER A 189 5.54 5.96 0.82
CA SER A 189 6.61 5.65 -0.11
C SER A 189 6.61 4.15 -0.43
N PHE A 190 7.30 3.74 -1.52
CA PHE A 190 7.47 2.32 -1.78
C PHE A 190 8.19 1.60 -0.62
N TYR A 191 9.08 2.29 0.10
CA TYR A 191 9.75 1.74 1.28
C TYR A 191 8.79 1.42 2.42
N ASP A 192 7.79 2.28 2.69
CA ASP A 192 6.74 2.02 3.66
C ASP A 192 5.92 0.79 3.25
N LEU A 193 5.48 0.74 1.99
CA LEU A 193 4.75 -0.40 1.45
C LEU A 193 5.55 -1.70 1.50
N TRP A 194 6.84 -1.64 1.21
CA TRP A 194 7.72 -2.79 1.30
C TRP A 194 7.80 -3.36 2.71
N HIS A 195 7.92 -2.50 3.73
CA HIS A 195 7.90 -2.93 5.12
C HIS A 195 6.58 -3.62 5.49
N ASP A 196 5.46 -3.01 5.13
CA ASP A 196 4.14 -3.58 5.38
C ASP A 196 3.93 -4.92 4.65
N LEU A 197 4.31 -4.98 3.39
CA LEU A 197 4.18 -6.21 2.59
C LEU A 197 5.05 -7.35 3.14
N ARG A 198 6.26 -7.04 3.63
CA ARG A 198 7.10 -8.04 4.30
C ARG A 198 6.44 -8.56 5.58
N ALA A 199 5.90 -7.67 6.41
CA ALA A 199 5.21 -8.04 7.63
C ALA A 199 3.95 -8.87 7.33
N ALA A 200 3.09 -8.40 6.42
CA ALA A 200 1.90 -9.13 6.00
C ALA A 200 2.23 -10.51 5.41
N THR A 201 3.27 -10.60 4.56
CA THR A 201 3.69 -11.86 3.95
C THR A 201 4.21 -12.85 5.00
N ALA A 202 4.97 -12.40 5.98
CA ALA A 202 5.45 -13.26 7.06
C ALA A 202 4.29 -13.89 7.87
N GLU A 203 3.19 -13.16 8.05
CA GLU A 203 2.00 -13.69 8.72
C GLU A 203 1.23 -14.73 7.88
N ILE A 204 1.11 -14.50 6.56
CA ILE A 204 0.29 -15.35 5.68
C ILE A 204 1.06 -16.48 5.00
N ARG A 205 2.39 -16.39 5.02
CA ARG A 205 3.33 -17.35 4.40
C ARG A 205 4.44 -17.76 5.38
N PRO A 206 4.11 -18.32 6.55
CA PRO A 206 5.12 -18.75 7.51
C PRO A 206 6.03 -19.85 6.94
N ASP A 207 5.58 -20.60 5.94
CA ASP A 207 6.33 -21.61 5.20
C ASP A 207 7.48 -21.04 4.34
N TRP A 208 7.49 -19.73 4.08
CA TRP A 208 8.58 -19.07 3.34
C TRP A 208 9.76 -18.69 4.23
N ASP A 209 9.57 -18.69 5.54
CA ASP A 209 10.66 -18.53 6.50
C ASP A 209 11.17 -19.91 6.95
N LEU A 210 12.34 -20.31 6.45
CA LEU A 210 12.95 -21.60 6.77
C LEU A 210 13.31 -21.77 8.25
N SER A 211 13.25 -20.70 9.04
CA SER A 211 13.43 -20.76 10.50
C SER A 211 12.13 -21.06 11.26
N THR A 212 11.00 -21.12 10.59
CA THR A 212 9.71 -21.48 11.20
C THR A 212 9.80 -22.88 11.82
N PRO A 213 9.52 -23.02 13.13
CA PRO A 213 9.61 -24.31 13.81
C PRO A 213 8.69 -25.36 13.19
N GLY A 214 9.18 -26.59 13.09
CA GLY A 214 8.40 -27.74 12.61
C GLY A 214 8.36 -27.93 11.09
N LEU A 215 8.83 -26.98 10.28
CA LEU A 215 8.79 -27.13 8.81
C LEU A 215 9.70 -28.26 8.32
N ARG A 216 10.90 -28.42 8.91
CA ARG A 216 11.83 -29.50 8.53
C ARG A 216 11.26 -30.85 8.91
N GLU A 217 10.70 -30.98 10.11
CA GLU A 217 10.06 -32.18 10.60
C GLU A 217 8.86 -32.59 9.73
N ALA A 218 8.04 -31.60 9.33
CA ALA A 218 6.92 -31.82 8.41
C ALA A 218 7.42 -32.33 7.05
N TRP A 219 8.47 -31.70 6.50
CA TRP A 219 9.08 -32.13 5.24
C TRP A 219 9.60 -33.60 5.34
N ASP A 220 10.35 -33.89 6.38
CA ASP A 220 10.94 -35.24 6.59
C ASP A 220 9.86 -36.29 6.82
N ALA A 221 8.71 -35.92 7.40
CA ALA A 221 7.54 -36.78 7.58
C ALA A 221 6.66 -36.91 6.31
N GLY A 222 6.94 -36.17 5.25
CA GLY A 222 6.10 -36.12 4.05
C GLY A 222 4.75 -35.39 4.26
N ASP A 223 4.62 -34.59 5.31
CA ASP A 223 3.46 -33.73 5.56
C ASP A 223 3.63 -32.40 4.85
N PHE A 224 3.10 -32.31 3.64
CA PHE A 224 3.16 -31.10 2.81
C PHE A 224 1.97 -30.16 3.01
N SER A 225 1.11 -30.41 4.01
CA SER A 225 -0.06 -29.56 4.27
C SER A 225 0.29 -28.12 4.66
N HIS A 226 1.49 -27.93 5.23
CA HIS A 226 2.01 -26.62 5.66
C HIS A 226 2.69 -25.83 4.53
N PHE A 227 2.93 -26.44 3.38
CA PHE A 227 3.66 -25.83 2.28
C PHE A 227 2.71 -25.35 1.18
N HIS A 228 2.99 -24.17 0.63
CA HIS A 228 2.23 -23.60 -0.48
C HIS A 228 2.88 -24.05 -1.81
N GLY A 229 2.22 -25.00 -2.48
CA GLY A 229 2.68 -25.48 -3.79
C GLY A 229 2.60 -24.39 -4.86
N TRP A 230 3.47 -24.49 -5.86
CA TRP A 230 3.52 -23.59 -7.02
C TRP A 230 2.25 -23.64 -7.90
N ASP A 231 1.54 -24.77 -7.86
CA ASP A 231 0.30 -25.02 -8.59
C ASP A 231 -0.94 -24.34 -7.96
N ARG A 232 -0.81 -23.78 -6.76
CA ARG A 232 -1.89 -23.09 -6.04
C ARG A 232 -1.91 -21.59 -6.26
N ARG A 233 -1.30 -21.09 -7.32
CA ARG A 233 -1.35 -19.68 -7.67
C ARG A 233 -2.77 -19.28 -8.02
N SER A 234 -3.20 -18.12 -7.51
CA SER A 234 -4.46 -17.52 -7.96
C SER A 234 -4.38 -17.23 -9.45
N PRO A 235 -5.43 -17.54 -10.24
CA PRO A 235 -5.49 -17.13 -11.63
C PRO A 235 -5.30 -15.61 -11.71
N GLY A 236 -4.26 -15.16 -12.40
CA GLY A 236 -3.92 -13.73 -12.52
C GLY A 236 -2.72 -13.25 -11.69
N SER A 237 -2.14 -14.11 -10.83
CA SER A 237 -0.96 -13.75 -10.01
C SER A 237 0.37 -13.67 -10.78
N MET A 238 0.36 -13.97 -12.08
CA MET A 238 1.49 -13.68 -12.98
C MET A 238 1.09 -12.54 -13.92
N PRO A 239 1.90 -11.48 -14.02
CA PRO A 239 1.76 -10.55 -15.13
C PRO A 239 1.87 -11.34 -16.42
N THR A 240 0.92 -11.15 -17.32
CA THR A 240 0.97 -11.72 -18.69
C THR A 240 2.20 -11.29 -19.49
N SER A 241 3.05 -10.44 -18.92
CA SER A 241 4.27 -9.87 -19.51
C SER A 241 5.59 -10.43 -18.94
N TYR A 242 5.57 -11.43 -18.06
CA TYR A 242 6.79 -12.14 -17.73
C TYR A 242 7.16 -13.04 -18.93
N VAL A 243 7.69 -12.40 -19.96
CA VAL A 243 8.45 -13.08 -21.02
C VAL A 243 9.77 -13.48 -20.37
N GLU A 244 10.01 -14.77 -20.18
CA GLU A 244 11.37 -15.23 -19.87
C GLU A 244 12.33 -14.55 -20.84
N PRO A 245 13.44 -13.94 -20.37
CA PRO A 245 14.47 -13.47 -21.28
C PRO A 245 14.92 -14.70 -22.06
N GLY A 246 14.60 -14.70 -23.36
CA GLY A 246 14.81 -15.83 -24.25
C GLY A 246 16.22 -16.36 -24.12
N GLY A 247 16.31 -17.64 -23.77
CA GLY A 247 17.54 -18.42 -23.89
C GLY A 247 17.94 -18.40 -25.39
N GLY A 248 18.95 -17.60 -25.71
CA GLY A 248 19.70 -17.62 -26.97
C GLY A 248 21.00 -18.36 -26.76
#